data_499615f7ccd5e90e39667e65c22a9fdc
#
_entry.id   499615f7ccd5e90e39667e65c22a9fdc
#
_cell.length_a   1.000
_cell.length_b   1.000
_cell.length_c   1.000
_cell.angle_alpha   90.00
_cell.angle_beta   90.00
_cell.angle_gamma   90.00
#
_symmetry.space_group_name_H-M   'P 1'
#
loop_
_entity.id
_entity.type
_entity.pdbx_description
1 polymer ?
#
loop_
_entity_poly.entity_id
_entity_poly.type
_entity_poly.pdbx_seq_one_letter_code
_entity_poly.pdbx_strand_id
1 'polypeptide(L)'
;LDIVDCNAGNHGKAFATNFNPEINIREITQRGKFYENGEWHETDPLSVHKALNYPNIGARESYLMYHEELESLVKNYPSIKRARFWMTFGQEYLTHLRVIQNIGMASIEPINYNGMEIVPIQFLKAVLPNPKELGENYTGETSIGCRISGKDKEGKEMTYYVYNNCSHHAAYLETGMQAVSYTTGVPAMIGAMMYLKGIWKRPGVWNVEEFDPDPFMEQLNKQGLPWHEIFNSDLEV
;
A
#
# COMPACT_ATOMS: atom_id res chain seq x y z
N LEU A 1 9.90 7.00 -10.29
CA LEU A 1 8.62 6.48 -9.86
C LEU A 1 8.56 6.48 -8.34
N ASP A 2 7.53 7.06 -7.78
CA ASP A 2 7.20 6.99 -6.38
C ASP A 2 5.76 6.49 -6.24
N ILE A 3 5.57 5.35 -5.57
CA ILE A 3 4.26 4.82 -5.19
C ILE A 3 3.96 5.36 -3.80
N VAL A 4 2.78 5.90 -3.60
CA VAL A 4 2.37 6.50 -2.33
C VAL A 4 1.05 5.87 -1.87
N ASP A 5 1.03 5.38 -0.65
CA ASP A 5 -0.13 4.76 0.00
C ASP A 5 -0.44 5.49 1.32
N CYS A 6 -1.53 6.24 1.31
CA CYS A 6 -1.99 6.99 2.47
C CYS A 6 -3.29 6.39 3.00
N ASN A 7 -3.29 6.05 4.28
CA ASN A 7 -4.51 5.84 5.04
C ASN A 7 -4.65 6.95 6.09
N ALA A 8 -5.57 7.88 5.85
CA ALA A 8 -5.90 8.98 6.75
C ALA A 8 -7.17 8.70 7.58
N GLY A 9 -7.49 7.44 7.78
CA GLY A 9 -8.66 7.01 8.50
C GLY A 9 -8.47 6.87 10.01
N ASN A 10 -9.59 6.78 10.72
CA ASN A 10 -9.64 6.48 12.14
C ASN A 10 -10.74 5.45 12.44
N HIS A 11 -10.34 4.27 12.89
CA HIS A 11 -11.22 3.16 13.27
C HIS A 11 -11.54 3.12 14.77
N GLY A 12 -11.10 4.12 15.55
CA GLY A 12 -11.39 4.24 16.98
C GLY A 12 -10.69 3.23 17.89
N LYS A 13 -9.74 2.43 17.38
CA LYS A 13 -8.91 1.51 18.17
C LYS A 13 -7.52 2.08 18.34
N ALA A 14 -6.93 1.92 19.51
CA ALA A 14 -5.56 2.38 19.79
C ALA A 14 -4.52 1.65 18.89
N PHE A 15 -4.73 0.35 18.65
CA PHE A 15 -3.91 -0.46 17.75
C PHE A 15 -4.76 -1.51 17.04
N ALA A 16 -4.75 -1.48 15.73
CA ALA A 16 -5.32 -2.50 14.84
C ALA A 16 -4.64 -2.43 13.49
N THR A 17 -4.72 -3.52 12.72
CA THR A 17 -4.19 -3.59 11.35
C THR A 17 -5.34 -3.66 10.34
N ASN A 18 -5.19 -3.06 9.18
CA ASN A 18 -6.25 -2.99 8.16
C ASN A 18 -6.40 -4.29 7.36
N PHE A 19 -5.42 -5.17 7.45
CA PHE A 19 -5.41 -6.51 6.84
C PHE A 19 -4.71 -7.48 7.79
N ASN A 20 -4.31 -8.67 7.31
CA ASN A 20 -3.72 -9.71 8.15
C ASN A 20 -2.63 -9.15 9.09
N PRO A 21 -2.82 -9.20 10.43
CA PRO A 21 -1.89 -8.59 11.38
C PRO A 21 -0.45 -9.09 11.26
N GLU A 22 -0.26 -10.38 11.00
CA GLU A 22 1.08 -10.95 10.84
C GLU A 22 1.80 -10.35 9.63
N ILE A 23 1.14 -10.30 8.47
CA ILE A 23 1.71 -9.73 7.25
C ILE A 23 2.01 -8.26 7.46
N ASN A 24 1.04 -7.49 7.94
CA ASN A 24 1.19 -6.06 8.18
C ASN A 24 2.36 -5.73 9.13
N ILE A 25 2.44 -6.38 10.29
CA ILE A 25 3.52 -6.16 11.26
C ILE A 25 4.88 -6.52 10.66
N ARG A 26 4.98 -7.64 9.94
CA ARG A 26 6.24 -8.07 9.31
C ARG A 26 6.71 -7.10 8.22
N GLU A 27 5.81 -6.63 7.37
CA GLU A 27 6.13 -5.64 6.33
C GLU A 27 6.67 -4.34 6.94
N ILE A 28 6.04 -3.82 7.98
CA ILE A 28 6.44 -2.56 8.60
C ILE A 28 7.76 -2.69 9.38
N THR A 29 8.05 -3.87 9.90
CA THR A 29 9.23 -4.13 10.73
C THR A 29 10.46 -4.61 9.95
N GLN A 30 10.31 -4.91 8.66
CA GLN A 30 11.43 -5.26 7.79
C GLN A 30 12.22 -4.02 7.34
N ARG A 31 13.42 -4.24 6.81
CA ARG A 31 14.22 -3.17 6.20
C ARG A 31 13.49 -2.55 5.02
N GLY A 32 13.56 -1.22 4.92
CA GLY A 32 13.12 -0.51 3.73
C GLY A 32 14.07 -0.84 2.57
N LYS A 33 13.55 -0.89 1.34
CA LYS A 33 14.34 -1.14 0.14
C LYS A 33 13.81 -0.31 -1.02
N PHE A 34 14.70 0.35 -1.74
CA PHE A 34 14.36 1.16 -2.90
C PHE A 34 15.40 1.02 -4.00
N TYR A 35 15.04 1.37 -5.21
CA TYR A 35 15.93 1.34 -6.38
C TYR A 35 16.37 2.75 -6.77
N GLU A 36 17.66 2.94 -7.01
CA GLU A 36 18.21 4.19 -7.51
C GLU A 36 19.47 3.97 -8.34
N ASN A 37 19.52 4.59 -9.53
CA ASN A 37 20.66 4.60 -10.44
C ASN A 37 21.24 3.23 -10.78
N GLY A 38 20.41 2.21 -10.92
CA GLY A 38 20.83 0.87 -11.30
C GLY A 38 21.07 -0.08 -10.13
N GLU A 39 20.92 0.38 -8.89
CA GLU A 39 21.22 -0.39 -7.70
C GLU A 39 20.05 -0.39 -6.71
N TRP A 40 19.96 -1.45 -5.92
CA TRP A 40 19.05 -1.55 -4.79
C TRP A 40 19.75 -1.08 -3.52
N HIS A 41 19.09 -0.20 -2.78
CA HIS A 41 19.52 0.34 -1.50
C HIS A 41 18.60 -0.11 -0.39
N GLU A 42 19.16 -0.34 0.80
CA GLU A 42 18.41 -0.71 1.99
C GLU A 42 18.50 0.37 3.06
N THR A 43 17.45 0.51 3.86
CA THR A 43 17.40 1.39 5.02
C THR A 43 16.93 0.62 6.26
N ASP A 44 17.23 1.13 7.43
CA ASP A 44 16.61 0.58 8.64
C ASP A 44 15.09 0.80 8.62
N PRO A 45 14.30 -0.08 9.26
CA PRO A 45 12.86 0.02 9.26
C PRO A 45 12.37 1.41 9.67
N LEU A 46 11.50 2.03 8.86
CA LEU A 46 10.89 3.33 9.09
C LEU A 46 11.86 4.49 9.36
N SER A 47 13.16 4.34 9.06
CA SER A 47 14.19 5.36 9.35
C SER A 47 14.16 6.54 8.37
N VAL A 48 13.63 6.35 7.18
CA VAL A 48 13.48 7.40 6.17
C VAL A 48 12.00 7.76 6.07
N HIS A 49 11.69 8.99 6.41
CA HIS A 49 10.31 9.48 6.38
C HIS A 49 10.24 10.97 6.09
N LYS A 50 9.11 11.42 5.60
CA LYS A 50 8.80 12.84 5.38
C LYS A 50 7.30 13.09 5.27
N ALA A 51 6.88 14.33 5.49
CA ALA A 51 5.51 14.73 5.23
C ALA A 51 5.27 14.85 3.72
N LEU A 52 4.25 14.16 3.22
CA LEU A 52 3.75 14.28 1.85
C LEU A 52 2.35 14.90 1.88
N ASN A 53 2.04 15.72 0.89
CA ASN A 53 0.73 16.35 0.77
C ASN A 53 -0.14 15.55 -0.20
N TYR A 54 -1.19 14.92 0.33
CA TYR A 54 -2.12 14.09 -0.44
C TYR A 54 -3.36 14.89 -0.84
N PRO A 55 -3.84 14.79 -2.09
CA PRO A 55 -5.04 15.49 -2.54
C PRO A 55 -6.25 15.16 -1.66
N ASN A 56 -6.98 16.20 -1.24
CA ASN A 56 -8.15 16.16 -0.35
C ASN A 56 -7.87 15.71 1.11
N ILE A 57 -6.70 15.20 1.41
CA ILE A 57 -6.32 14.69 2.75
C ILE A 57 -5.38 15.68 3.47
N GLY A 58 -4.49 16.35 2.71
CA GLY A 58 -3.44 17.21 3.26
C GLY A 58 -2.18 16.45 3.66
N ALA A 59 -1.32 17.12 4.41
CA ALA A 59 0.00 16.57 4.80
C ALA A 59 -0.13 15.37 5.74
N ARG A 60 0.63 14.29 5.42
CA ARG A 60 0.76 13.09 6.26
C ARG A 60 2.20 12.61 6.26
N GLU A 61 2.66 12.21 7.45
CA GLU A 61 3.97 11.58 7.60
C GLU A 61 3.98 10.25 6.86
N SER A 62 4.91 10.11 5.92
CA SER A 62 5.02 8.96 5.02
C SER A 62 6.41 8.35 5.18
N TYR A 63 6.47 7.04 5.29
CA TYR A 63 7.66 6.25 5.59
C TYR A 63 8.06 5.46 4.35
N LEU A 64 9.35 5.49 4.01
CA LEU A 64 9.91 4.68 2.94
C LEU A 64 9.95 3.22 3.39
N MET A 65 9.37 2.36 2.56
CA MET A 65 9.28 0.93 2.82
C MET A 65 9.73 0.14 1.60
N TYR A 66 9.92 -1.16 1.78
CA TYR A 66 9.97 -2.11 0.68
C TYR A 66 8.55 -2.59 0.33
N HIS A 67 8.28 -2.66 -0.95
CA HIS A 67 7.10 -3.34 -1.48
C HIS A 67 7.46 -4.06 -2.78
N GLU A 68 6.98 -5.29 -2.97
CA GLU A 68 7.49 -6.22 -3.98
C GLU A 68 7.21 -5.81 -5.43
N GLU A 69 6.19 -5.01 -5.71
CA GLU A 69 5.92 -4.51 -7.07
C GLU A 69 7.05 -3.64 -7.62
N LEU A 70 7.86 -3.04 -6.75
CA LEU A 70 9.02 -2.27 -7.20
C LEU A 70 9.99 -3.15 -8.03
N GLU A 71 10.14 -4.43 -7.67
CA GLU A 71 11.04 -5.34 -8.39
C GLU A 71 10.57 -5.64 -9.82
N SER A 72 9.27 -5.91 -9.97
CA SER A 72 8.69 -6.19 -11.29
C SER A 72 8.66 -4.93 -12.18
N LEU A 73 8.35 -3.77 -11.61
CA LEU A 73 8.32 -2.50 -12.32
C LEU A 73 9.73 -2.11 -12.83
N VAL A 74 10.76 -2.21 -11.99
CA VAL A 74 12.15 -1.93 -12.39
C VAL A 74 12.63 -2.92 -13.46
N LYS A 75 12.25 -4.19 -13.34
CA LYS A 75 12.58 -5.23 -14.33
C LYS A 75 11.91 -4.97 -15.69
N ASN A 76 10.61 -4.62 -15.68
CA ASN A 76 9.83 -4.48 -16.90
C ASN A 76 10.00 -3.10 -17.56
N TYR A 77 10.43 -2.09 -16.80
CA TYR A 77 10.69 -0.73 -17.29
C TYR A 77 12.14 -0.29 -17.04
N PRO A 78 13.12 -0.73 -17.88
CA PRO A 78 14.54 -0.41 -17.66
C PRO A 78 14.89 1.08 -17.71
N SER A 79 13.96 1.93 -18.15
CA SER A 79 14.12 3.39 -18.11
C SER A 79 13.98 4.00 -16.74
N ILE A 80 13.43 3.26 -15.77
CA ILE A 80 13.29 3.71 -14.39
C ILE A 80 14.69 3.90 -13.79
N LYS A 81 14.95 5.12 -13.29
CA LYS A 81 16.20 5.48 -12.60
C LYS A 81 16.04 5.44 -11.09
N ARG A 82 14.83 5.62 -10.59
CA ARG A 82 14.48 5.58 -9.17
C ARG A 82 13.08 5.02 -8.99
N ALA A 83 12.92 4.07 -8.06
CA ALA A 83 11.62 3.52 -7.66
C ALA A 83 11.55 3.41 -6.14
N ARG A 84 10.52 4.00 -5.52
CA ARG A 84 10.31 4.03 -4.08
C ARG A 84 8.85 3.79 -3.74
N PHE A 85 8.61 3.23 -2.57
CA PHE A 85 7.28 3.05 -1.99
C PHE A 85 7.19 3.78 -0.66
N TRP A 86 6.09 4.51 -0.45
CA TRP A 86 5.83 5.31 0.73
C TRP A 86 4.47 4.97 1.32
N MET A 87 4.43 4.72 2.62
CA MET A 87 3.20 4.42 3.34
C MET A 87 3.06 5.30 4.59
N THR A 88 1.83 5.67 4.93
CA THR A 88 1.54 6.48 6.11
C THR A 88 1.21 5.65 7.33
N PHE A 89 1.68 6.10 8.50
CA PHE A 89 1.32 5.51 9.79
C PHE A 89 1.04 6.61 10.82
N GLY A 90 0.02 6.41 11.65
CA GLY A 90 -0.25 7.26 12.79
C GLY A 90 0.78 7.08 13.92
N GLN A 91 1.11 8.15 14.64
CA GLN A 91 2.08 8.10 15.75
C GLN A 91 1.65 7.15 16.89
N GLU A 92 0.36 7.06 17.15
CA GLU A 92 -0.18 6.12 18.14
C GLU A 92 0.08 4.68 17.72
N TYR A 93 -0.20 4.34 16.45
CA TYR A 93 0.10 3.03 15.88
C TYR A 93 1.59 2.68 16.01
N LEU A 94 2.48 3.58 15.61
CA LEU A 94 3.94 3.36 15.68
C LEU A 94 4.44 3.21 17.11
N THR A 95 3.82 3.90 18.07
CA THR A 95 4.17 3.77 19.49
C THR A 95 3.84 2.36 20.01
N HIS A 96 2.65 1.86 19.71
CA HIS A 96 2.26 0.51 20.08
C HIS A 96 3.10 -0.56 19.37
N LEU A 97 3.36 -0.38 18.07
CA LEU A 97 4.20 -1.30 17.30
C LEU A 97 5.61 -1.41 17.92
N ARG A 98 6.20 -0.29 18.30
CA ARG A 98 7.53 -0.28 18.96
C ARG A 98 7.53 -1.05 20.28
N VAL A 99 6.49 -0.90 21.11
CA VAL A 99 6.35 -1.68 22.34
C VAL A 99 6.24 -3.17 22.04
N ILE A 100 5.39 -3.55 21.08
CA ILE A 100 5.20 -4.93 20.64
C ILE A 100 6.52 -5.57 20.17
N GLN A 101 7.33 -4.82 19.41
CA GLN A 101 8.65 -5.26 18.97
C GLN A 101 9.61 -5.43 20.16
N ASN A 102 9.70 -4.42 21.03
CA ASN A 102 10.63 -4.41 22.16
C ASN A 102 10.39 -5.55 23.15
N ILE A 103 9.14 -5.96 23.34
CA ILE A 103 8.79 -7.10 24.20
C ILE A 103 8.81 -8.45 23.49
N GLY A 104 9.20 -8.50 22.21
CA GLY A 104 9.32 -9.72 21.42
C GLY A 104 8.00 -10.30 20.88
N MET A 105 6.87 -9.59 21.03
CA MET A 105 5.56 -10.08 20.56
C MET A 105 5.43 -10.10 19.03
N ALA A 106 6.29 -9.40 18.29
CA ALA A 106 6.36 -9.46 16.83
C ALA A 106 7.23 -10.63 16.30
N SER A 107 7.84 -11.44 17.18
CA SER A 107 8.73 -12.54 16.78
C SER A 107 7.96 -13.67 16.10
N ILE A 108 8.59 -14.21 15.03
CA ILE A 108 8.15 -15.44 14.35
C ILE A 108 8.82 -16.71 14.95
N GLU A 109 9.84 -16.51 15.80
CA GLU A 109 10.55 -17.61 16.44
C GLU A 109 9.72 -18.17 17.59
N PRO A 110 9.54 -19.50 17.65
CA PRO A 110 8.75 -20.11 18.70
C PRO A 110 9.44 -20.03 20.08
N ILE A 111 8.64 -19.85 21.11
CA ILE A 111 9.07 -19.89 22.51
C ILE A 111 8.39 -21.03 23.26
N ASN A 112 9.03 -21.60 24.28
CA ASN A 112 8.39 -22.56 25.16
C ASN A 112 7.68 -21.84 26.30
N TYR A 113 6.39 -22.09 26.46
CA TYR A 113 5.59 -21.65 27.59
C TYR A 113 4.89 -22.84 28.25
N ASN A 114 5.33 -23.21 29.44
CA ASN A 114 4.78 -24.37 30.20
C ASN A 114 4.70 -25.68 29.40
N GLY A 115 5.74 -25.97 28.61
CA GLY A 115 5.80 -27.18 27.78
C GLY A 115 5.05 -27.11 26.45
N MET A 116 4.43 -25.95 26.13
CA MET A 116 3.80 -25.69 24.83
C MET A 116 4.69 -24.76 24.01
N GLU A 117 4.80 -25.05 22.71
CA GLU A 117 5.45 -24.15 21.75
C GLU A 117 4.45 -23.07 21.31
N ILE A 118 4.83 -21.80 21.46
CA ILE A 118 4.02 -20.64 21.08
C ILE A 118 4.85 -19.74 20.18
N VAL A 119 4.30 -19.35 19.03
CA VAL A 119 4.87 -18.32 18.17
C VAL A 119 4.25 -16.97 18.56
N PRO A 120 5.04 -16.00 19.10
CA PRO A 120 4.50 -14.78 19.69
C PRO A 120 3.58 -14.00 18.76
N ILE A 121 3.96 -13.80 17.49
CA ILE A 121 3.14 -13.07 16.51
C ILE A 121 1.80 -13.75 16.22
N GLN A 122 1.71 -15.08 16.30
CA GLN A 122 0.46 -15.80 16.11
C GLN A 122 -0.48 -15.60 17.30
N PHE A 123 0.07 -15.54 18.52
CA PHE A 123 -0.71 -15.18 19.70
C PHE A 123 -1.18 -13.74 19.64
N LEU A 124 -0.29 -12.80 19.26
CA LEU A 124 -0.65 -11.40 19.06
C LEU A 124 -1.80 -11.26 18.05
N LYS A 125 -1.72 -11.94 16.91
CA LYS A 125 -2.77 -11.95 15.89
C LYS A 125 -4.12 -12.42 16.44
N ALA A 126 -4.12 -13.39 17.35
CA ALA A 126 -5.35 -13.93 17.94
C ALA A 126 -6.05 -12.95 18.90
N VAL A 127 -5.31 -12.01 19.51
CA VAL A 127 -5.86 -11.00 20.46
C VAL A 127 -6.13 -9.65 19.81
N LEU A 128 -5.60 -9.39 18.62
CA LEU A 128 -5.86 -8.14 17.90
C LEU A 128 -7.28 -8.10 17.31
N PRO A 129 -7.88 -6.89 17.18
CA PRO A 129 -9.14 -6.73 16.47
C PRO A 129 -9.08 -7.34 15.07
N ASN A 130 -10.15 -8.04 14.68
CA ASN A 130 -10.25 -8.56 13.33
C ASN A 130 -10.38 -7.38 12.33
N PRO A 131 -9.54 -7.29 11.29
CA PRO A 131 -9.61 -6.23 10.28
C PRO A 131 -11.00 -6.08 9.62
N LYS A 132 -11.75 -7.19 9.51
CA LYS A 132 -13.11 -7.19 8.97
C LYS A 132 -14.10 -6.36 9.83
N GLU A 133 -13.85 -6.24 11.14
CA GLU A 133 -14.74 -5.56 12.08
C GLU A 133 -14.46 -4.06 12.20
N LEU A 134 -13.44 -3.55 11.52
CA LEU A 134 -13.07 -2.14 11.60
C LEU A 134 -14.01 -1.21 10.81
N GLY A 135 -14.70 -1.72 9.80
CA GLY A 135 -15.38 -0.91 8.79
C GLY A 135 -16.53 -0.04 9.32
N GLU A 136 -17.33 -0.54 10.27
CA GLU A 136 -18.58 0.08 10.72
C GLU A 136 -18.41 1.53 11.22
N ASN A 137 -17.36 1.78 11.99
CA ASN A 137 -17.08 3.10 12.59
C ASN A 137 -15.82 3.75 12.01
N TYR A 138 -15.36 3.30 10.88
CA TYR A 138 -14.15 3.80 10.26
C TYR A 138 -14.44 5.10 9.49
N THR A 139 -13.85 6.18 9.95
CA THR A 139 -13.94 7.50 9.32
C THR A 139 -12.70 7.82 8.48
N GLY A 140 -12.79 8.87 7.64
CA GLY A 140 -11.68 9.28 6.78
C GLY A 140 -11.59 8.47 5.50
N GLU A 141 -10.45 8.54 4.85
CA GLU A 141 -10.24 7.95 3.52
C GLU A 141 -8.81 7.47 3.29
N THR A 142 -8.64 6.61 2.29
CA THR A 142 -7.33 6.27 1.72
C THR A 142 -7.05 7.12 0.49
N SER A 143 -5.77 7.36 0.19
CA SER A 143 -5.30 7.92 -1.08
C SER A 143 -4.11 7.10 -1.56
N ILE A 144 -4.27 6.44 -2.69
CA ILE A 144 -3.23 5.56 -3.26
C ILE A 144 -2.92 6.07 -4.66
N GLY A 145 -1.62 6.18 -4.99
CA GLY A 145 -1.25 6.67 -6.29
C GLY A 145 0.20 6.49 -6.66
N CYS A 146 0.50 6.84 -7.92
CA CYS A 146 1.83 6.78 -8.49
C CYS A 146 2.22 8.15 -9.04
N ARG A 147 3.36 8.68 -8.56
CA ARG A 147 3.99 9.86 -9.11
C ARG A 147 5.16 9.46 -9.99
N ILE A 148 5.14 9.93 -11.21
CA ILE A 148 6.18 9.68 -12.22
C ILE A 148 6.81 11.02 -12.59
N SER A 149 8.14 11.12 -12.50
CA SER A 149 8.91 12.26 -12.98
C SER A 149 9.84 11.81 -14.10
N GLY A 150 9.93 12.56 -15.17
CA GLY A 150 10.75 12.19 -16.31
C GLY A 150 10.61 13.17 -17.45
N LYS A 151 10.94 12.70 -18.65
CA LYS A 151 10.81 13.48 -19.88
C LYS A 151 9.70 12.93 -20.76
N ASP A 152 8.92 13.82 -21.33
CA ASP A 152 7.96 13.46 -22.37
C ASP A 152 8.64 13.09 -23.70
N LYS A 153 7.83 12.80 -24.73
CA LYS A 153 8.31 12.43 -26.06
C LYS A 153 9.11 13.53 -26.75
N GLU A 154 8.89 14.77 -26.37
CA GLU A 154 9.59 15.97 -26.85
C GLU A 154 10.86 16.27 -26.03
N GLY A 155 11.14 15.50 -24.98
CA GLY A 155 12.29 15.68 -24.10
C GLY A 155 12.10 16.73 -23.01
N LYS A 156 10.88 17.25 -22.82
CA LYS A 156 10.55 18.22 -21.79
C LYS A 156 10.33 17.53 -20.45
N GLU A 157 10.91 18.08 -19.39
CA GLU A 157 10.66 17.59 -18.02
C GLU A 157 9.20 17.72 -17.65
N MET A 158 8.63 16.66 -17.08
CA MET A 158 7.27 16.64 -16.59
C MET A 158 7.13 15.75 -15.36
N THR A 159 6.10 16.04 -14.58
CA THR A 159 5.60 15.16 -13.51
C THR A 159 4.17 14.76 -13.83
N TYR A 160 3.85 13.51 -13.58
CA TYR A 160 2.52 12.95 -13.70
C TYR A 160 2.17 12.23 -12.41
N TYR A 161 1.03 12.54 -11.85
CA TYR A 161 0.51 11.88 -10.66
C TYR A 161 -0.88 11.34 -10.93
N VAL A 162 -1.03 10.02 -10.85
CA VAL A 162 -2.31 9.32 -10.92
C VAL A 162 -2.64 8.74 -9.56
N TYR A 163 -3.86 8.96 -9.07
CA TYR A 163 -4.28 8.52 -7.74
C TYR A 163 -5.78 8.25 -7.68
N ASN A 164 -6.20 7.50 -6.66
CA ASN A 164 -7.59 7.42 -6.23
C ASN A 164 -7.71 7.75 -4.74
N ASN A 165 -8.88 8.28 -4.36
CA ASN A 165 -9.29 8.39 -2.96
C ASN A 165 -10.48 7.47 -2.72
N CYS A 166 -10.52 6.81 -1.57
CA CYS A 166 -11.60 5.92 -1.19
C CYS A 166 -12.04 6.17 0.25
N SER A 167 -13.29 6.57 0.45
CA SER A 167 -13.86 6.79 1.78
C SER A 167 -14.12 5.45 2.48
N HIS A 168 -13.64 5.31 3.73
CA HIS A 168 -13.94 4.13 4.54
C HIS A 168 -15.43 3.93 4.75
N HIS A 169 -16.15 5.00 5.03
CA HIS A 169 -17.59 4.93 5.24
C HIS A 169 -18.37 4.55 3.97
N ALA A 170 -18.02 5.13 2.82
CA ALA A 170 -18.65 4.79 1.55
C ALA A 170 -18.39 3.32 1.15
N ALA A 171 -17.15 2.85 1.28
CA ALA A 171 -16.79 1.46 1.03
C ALA A 171 -17.56 0.49 1.93
N TYR A 172 -17.71 0.86 3.21
CA TYR A 172 -18.46 0.04 4.17
C TYR A 172 -19.96 -0.03 3.83
N LEU A 173 -20.58 1.08 3.45
CA LEU A 173 -21.99 1.07 3.04
C LEU A 173 -22.26 0.21 1.81
N GLU A 174 -21.30 0.14 0.89
CA GLU A 174 -21.44 -0.64 -0.34
C GLU A 174 -21.17 -2.14 -0.13
N THR A 175 -20.11 -2.48 0.62
CA THR A 175 -19.60 -3.86 0.67
C THR A 175 -19.53 -4.46 2.08
N GLY A 176 -19.76 -3.69 3.13
CA GLY A 176 -19.51 -4.09 4.51
C GLY A 176 -18.03 -4.16 4.88
N MET A 177 -17.14 -3.59 4.04
CA MET A 177 -15.68 -3.60 4.23
C MET A 177 -15.13 -2.18 4.25
N GLN A 178 -14.01 -1.99 4.96
CA GLN A 178 -13.31 -0.71 5.00
C GLN A 178 -12.51 -0.45 3.69
N ALA A 179 -12.10 0.82 3.47
CA ALA A 179 -11.50 1.25 2.20
C ALA A 179 -10.25 0.47 1.79
N VAL A 180 -9.36 0.05 2.71
CA VAL A 180 -8.16 -0.73 2.36
C VAL A 180 -8.53 -2.08 1.74
N SER A 181 -9.57 -2.76 2.27
CA SER A 181 -10.09 -3.99 1.66
C SER A 181 -10.76 -3.73 0.33
N TYR A 182 -11.45 -2.59 0.19
CA TYR A 182 -12.13 -2.20 -1.05
C TYR A 182 -11.12 -1.88 -2.16
N THR A 183 -10.10 -1.05 -1.88
CA THR A 183 -9.05 -0.68 -2.85
C THR A 183 -8.14 -1.84 -3.25
N THR A 184 -8.14 -2.93 -2.47
CA THR A 184 -7.47 -4.18 -2.83
C THR A 184 -8.39 -5.11 -3.63
N GLY A 185 -9.63 -5.29 -3.17
CA GLY A 185 -10.57 -6.26 -3.74
C GLY A 185 -11.11 -5.87 -5.11
N VAL A 186 -11.44 -4.59 -5.31
CA VAL A 186 -11.99 -4.11 -6.59
C VAL A 186 -10.99 -4.27 -7.74
N PRO A 187 -9.72 -3.82 -7.63
CA PRO A 187 -8.72 -4.08 -8.68
C PRO A 187 -8.50 -5.56 -8.96
N ALA A 188 -8.44 -6.40 -7.93
CA ALA A 188 -8.28 -7.85 -8.09
C ALA A 188 -9.47 -8.46 -8.87
N MET A 189 -10.69 -8.06 -8.54
CA MET A 189 -11.91 -8.46 -9.26
C MET A 189 -11.88 -8.00 -10.73
N ILE A 190 -11.46 -6.76 -10.98
CA ILE A 190 -11.34 -6.22 -12.34
C ILE A 190 -10.30 -7.01 -13.14
N GLY A 191 -9.12 -7.31 -12.54
CA GLY A 191 -8.10 -8.15 -13.18
C GLY A 191 -8.64 -9.53 -13.58
N ALA A 192 -9.37 -10.20 -12.67
CA ALA A 192 -10.05 -11.46 -12.98
C ALA A 192 -11.06 -11.30 -14.12
N MET A 193 -11.83 -10.21 -14.13
CA MET A 193 -12.79 -9.92 -15.20
C MET A 193 -12.08 -9.67 -16.54
N MET A 194 -10.93 -8.96 -16.58
CA MET A 194 -10.13 -8.77 -17.80
C MET A 194 -9.69 -10.12 -18.38
N TYR A 195 -9.24 -11.04 -17.53
CA TYR A 195 -8.88 -12.39 -17.97
C TYR A 195 -10.07 -13.18 -18.49
N LEU A 196 -11.17 -13.22 -17.76
CA LEU A 196 -12.39 -13.98 -18.14
C LEU A 196 -13.01 -13.46 -19.44
N LYS A 197 -12.96 -12.17 -19.69
CA LYS A 197 -13.40 -11.54 -20.94
C LYS A 197 -12.41 -11.72 -22.10
N GLY A 198 -11.25 -12.33 -21.86
CA GLY A 198 -10.23 -12.56 -22.88
C GLY A 198 -9.37 -11.34 -23.23
N ILE A 199 -9.53 -10.21 -22.51
CA ILE A 199 -8.77 -8.97 -22.76
C ILE A 199 -7.31 -9.15 -22.36
N TRP A 200 -7.07 -9.74 -21.18
CA TRP A 200 -5.73 -10.03 -20.65
C TRP A 200 -5.36 -11.52 -20.76
N LYS A 201 -5.94 -12.25 -21.70
CA LYS A 201 -5.72 -13.68 -21.83
C LYS A 201 -4.52 -13.98 -22.72
N ARG A 202 -3.43 -14.47 -22.12
CA ARG A 202 -2.28 -15.05 -22.81
C ARG A 202 -1.65 -16.18 -21.99
N PRO A 203 -1.00 -17.19 -22.61
CA PRO A 203 -0.36 -18.28 -21.88
C PRO A 203 0.82 -17.78 -21.05
N GLY A 204 1.02 -18.36 -19.86
CA GLY A 204 2.15 -18.08 -18.98
C GLY A 204 1.77 -17.33 -17.70
N VAL A 205 2.80 -16.88 -16.97
CA VAL A 205 2.69 -16.04 -15.78
C VAL A 205 3.23 -14.66 -16.14
N TRP A 206 2.42 -13.65 -15.90
CA TRP A 206 2.69 -12.28 -16.33
C TRP A 206 2.40 -11.31 -15.20
N ASN A 207 3.22 -10.25 -15.08
CA ASN A 207 2.91 -9.14 -14.21
C ASN A 207 1.83 -8.25 -14.85
N VAL A 208 1.01 -7.59 -14.05
CA VAL A 208 -0.13 -6.79 -14.56
C VAL A 208 0.33 -5.62 -15.42
N GLU A 209 1.49 -5.04 -15.14
CA GLU A 209 2.10 -3.95 -15.92
C GLU A 209 2.54 -4.36 -17.35
N GLU A 210 2.48 -5.64 -17.70
CA GLU A 210 2.79 -6.14 -19.04
C GLU A 210 1.55 -6.20 -19.95
N PHE A 211 0.38 -5.83 -19.42
CA PHE A 211 -0.87 -5.76 -20.17
C PHE A 211 -1.24 -4.32 -20.49
N ASP A 212 -2.15 -4.14 -21.45
CA ASP A 212 -2.76 -2.85 -21.75
C ASP A 212 -3.56 -2.37 -20.53
N PRO A 213 -3.22 -1.22 -19.91
CA PRO A 213 -3.92 -0.72 -18.74
C PRO A 213 -5.27 -0.07 -19.05
N ASP A 214 -5.49 0.44 -20.27
CA ASP A 214 -6.65 1.28 -20.59
C ASP A 214 -7.99 0.63 -20.26
N PRO A 215 -8.25 -0.64 -20.65
CA PRO A 215 -9.50 -1.30 -20.31
C PRO A 215 -9.69 -1.50 -18.80
N PHE A 216 -8.59 -1.71 -18.07
CA PHE A 216 -8.61 -1.85 -16.62
C PHE A 216 -8.92 -0.53 -15.94
N MET A 217 -8.25 0.55 -16.33
CA MET A 217 -8.46 1.90 -15.80
C MET A 217 -9.89 2.40 -16.05
N GLU A 218 -10.45 2.08 -17.22
CA GLU A 218 -11.86 2.37 -17.50
C GLU A 218 -12.81 1.64 -16.54
N GLN A 219 -12.51 0.38 -16.21
CA GLN A 219 -13.32 -0.40 -15.27
C GLN A 219 -13.19 0.10 -13.83
N LEU A 220 -12.02 0.60 -13.38
CA LEU A 220 -11.89 1.22 -12.07
C LEU A 220 -12.91 2.33 -11.85
N ASN A 221 -13.07 3.21 -12.84
CA ASN A 221 -14.08 4.28 -12.80
C ASN A 221 -15.51 3.75 -12.69
N LYS A 222 -15.81 2.63 -13.35
CA LYS A 222 -17.16 2.01 -13.37
C LYS A 222 -17.46 1.20 -12.11
N GLN A 223 -16.43 0.72 -11.42
CA GLN A 223 -16.54 -0.20 -10.29
C GLN A 223 -16.24 0.46 -8.93
N GLY A 224 -16.45 1.79 -8.83
CA GLY A 224 -16.43 2.50 -7.57
C GLY A 224 -15.04 3.00 -7.11
N LEU A 225 -13.99 2.86 -7.94
CA LEU A 225 -12.66 3.43 -7.68
C LEU A 225 -12.26 4.42 -8.77
N PRO A 226 -12.93 5.57 -8.86
CA PRO A 226 -12.54 6.60 -9.81
C PRO A 226 -11.12 7.08 -9.52
N TRP A 227 -10.32 7.17 -10.58
CA TRP A 227 -8.98 7.70 -10.51
C TRP A 227 -8.92 9.13 -11.06
N HIS A 228 -7.94 9.88 -10.59
CA HIS A 228 -7.67 11.26 -10.98
C HIS A 228 -6.22 11.40 -11.42
N GLU A 229 -5.95 12.42 -12.22
CA GLU A 229 -4.60 12.71 -12.69
C GLU A 229 -4.25 14.19 -12.51
N ILE A 230 -2.99 14.44 -12.19
CA ILE A 230 -2.42 15.77 -12.07
C ILE A 230 -1.11 15.81 -12.85
N PHE A 231 -1.02 16.74 -13.80
CA PHE A 231 0.22 17.02 -14.50
C PHE A 231 0.99 18.12 -13.76
N ASN A 232 2.32 18.00 -13.75
CA ASN A 232 3.23 18.90 -13.01
C ASN A 232 2.84 19.00 -11.53
N SER A 233 2.64 17.83 -10.90
CA SER A 233 2.29 17.68 -9.48
C SER A 233 3.37 18.27 -8.57
N ASP A 234 2.93 19.00 -7.55
CA ASP A 234 3.78 19.55 -6.46
C ASP A 234 3.96 18.55 -5.32
N LEU A 235 3.45 17.34 -5.46
CA LEU A 235 3.75 16.25 -4.51
C LEU A 235 5.26 15.96 -4.59
N GLU A 236 6.03 16.56 -3.69
CA GLU A 236 7.46 16.31 -3.55
C GLU A 236 7.68 14.97 -2.84
N VAL A 237 8.14 13.97 -3.59
CA VAL A 237 8.45 12.62 -3.07
C VAL A 237 9.92 12.31 -3.17
#